data_1d91bd5d033817d5692a48f282d065af
#
_entry.id   1d91bd5d033817d5692a48f282d065af
#
_cell.length_a   1.000
_cell.length_b   1.000
_cell.length_c   1.000
_cell.angle_alpha   90.00
_cell.angle_beta   90.00
_cell.angle_gamma   90.00
#
_symmetry.space_group_name_H-M   'P 1'
#
loop_
_entity.id
_entity.type
_entity.pdbx_description
1 polymer ?
#
loop_
_entity_poly.entity_id
_entity_poly.type
_entity_poly.pdbx_seq_one_letter_code
_entity_poly.pdbx_strand_id
1 'polypeptide(L)'
;AKSPVIVRPQSSCRVTLSAAGRAPVTLIAGHVDDVDGSSGIEGTAVSIVGRSSTCDLIDCMEPAGAHRWANTTVLGIAQSLAEGYGVEVVADVDVGRPLPRFAAQPTERIFETVERAARLRSLLVTDDADGRLVLTRAGSTTMRGSLIDGQNTIRMRCSYAGSGRYSEIVCRGQRATDAETSASDAASVEASAADSTVSRRRVLTIRAEGRTDPAACLERARWEMLTRYGRSTRVSVDVPGWVNAAGELWTVNRLQHVRSDAALLDGVLLIVAVTFSRSTAGTTTTLELQPPEAFAQYQPPTVKAGKRKPVGYWLTAALALAAQSKAMATR
;
A
#
# COMPACT_ATOMS: atom_id res chain seq x y z
N ALA A 1 -45.17 -1.73 -18.98
CA ALA A 1 -44.01 -0.84 -19.02
C ALA A 1 -43.22 -1.06 -17.72
N LYS A 2 -41.95 -1.43 -17.78
CA LYS A 2 -41.10 -1.45 -16.59
C LYS A 2 -40.84 -0.01 -16.18
N SER A 3 -41.13 0.33 -14.92
CA SER A 3 -40.75 1.64 -14.37
C SER A 3 -39.25 1.87 -14.60
N PRO A 4 -38.87 3.07 -15.04
CA PRO A 4 -37.43 3.36 -15.22
C PRO A 4 -36.73 3.25 -13.85
N VAL A 5 -35.63 2.53 -13.80
CA VAL A 5 -34.79 2.51 -12.63
C VAL A 5 -34.09 3.87 -12.58
N ILE A 6 -34.46 4.69 -11.60
CA ILE A 6 -33.85 6.00 -11.41
C ILE A 6 -32.68 5.80 -10.44
N VAL A 7 -31.45 5.85 -10.96
CA VAL A 7 -30.24 5.92 -10.14
C VAL A 7 -30.03 7.38 -9.75
N ARG A 8 -29.79 7.64 -8.48
CA ARG A 8 -29.56 8.99 -7.94
C ARG A 8 -28.22 9.03 -7.20
N PRO A 9 -27.55 10.17 -7.13
CA PRO A 9 -26.46 10.37 -6.20
C PRO A 9 -26.84 9.92 -4.78
N GLN A 10 -25.87 9.36 -4.05
CA GLN A 10 -26.01 8.79 -2.71
C GLN A 10 -26.80 7.46 -2.63
N SER A 11 -27.29 6.92 -3.76
CA SER A 11 -27.86 5.57 -3.77
C SER A 11 -26.79 4.53 -3.47
N SER A 12 -27.13 3.52 -2.67
CA SER A 12 -26.25 2.36 -2.51
C SER A 12 -26.08 1.62 -3.84
N CYS A 13 -24.90 1.14 -4.12
CA CYS A 13 -24.61 0.38 -5.34
C CYS A 13 -23.75 -0.84 -5.04
N ARG A 14 -23.93 -1.87 -5.87
CA ARG A 14 -23.07 -3.06 -5.87
C ARG A 14 -22.78 -3.45 -7.30
N VAL A 15 -21.50 -3.49 -7.64
CA VAL A 15 -21.04 -3.96 -8.94
C VAL A 15 -20.61 -5.42 -8.81
N THR A 16 -21.23 -6.29 -9.60
CA THR A 16 -20.94 -7.72 -9.59
C THR A 16 -20.48 -8.17 -10.96
N LEU A 17 -19.56 -9.10 -10.96
CA LEU A 17 -19.04 -9.78 -12.13
C LEU A 17 -19.71 -11.14 -12.22
N SER A 18 -20.40 -11.38 -13.35
CA SER A 18 -21.04 -12.67 -13.62
C SER A 18 -20.46 -13.27 -14.89
N ALA A 19 -20.12 -14.56 -14.83
CA ALA A 19 -19.70 -15.34 -15.99
C ALA A 19 -20.52 -16.62 -16.06
N ALA A 20 -20.73 -17.14 -17.27
CA ALA A 20 -21.50 -18.37 -17.46
C ALA A 20 -20.85 -19.52 -16.67
N GLY A 21 -21.68 -20.22 -15.88
CA GLY A 21 -21.26 -21.36 -15.07
C GLY A 21 -20.46 -21.02 -13.80
N ARG A 22 -20.39 -19.72 -13.41
CA ARG A 22 -19.73 -19.29 -12.17
C ARG A 22 -20.69 -18.45 -11.30
N ALA A 23 -20.53 -18.55 -10.00
CA ALA A 23 -21.26 -17.68 -9.08
C ALA A 23 -20.84 -16.22 -9.30
N PRO A 24 -21.78 -15.26 -9.21
CA PRO A 24 -21.45 -13.84 -9.26
C PRO A 24 -20.47 -13.47 -8.15
N VAL A 25 -19.47 -12.64 -8.51
CA VAL A 25 -18.46 -12.12 -7.56
C VAL A 25 -18.65 -10.62 -7.43
N THR A 26 -18.77 -10.11 -6.21
CA THR A 26 -18.78 -8.68 -5.95
C THR A 26 -17.42 -8.10 -6.26
N LEU A 27 -17.38 -6.98 -7.00
CA LEU A 27 -16.17 -6.22 -7.27
C LEU A 27 -16.07 -5.00 -6.37
N ILE A 28 -17.21 -4.33 -6.13
CA ILE A 28 -17.30 -3.16 -5.27
C ILE A 28 -18.71 -3.06 -4.69
N ALA A 29 -18.80 -2.71 -3.43
CA ALA A 29 -20.01 -2.30 -2.75
C ALA A 29 -19.82 -0.91 -2.15
N GLY A 30 -20.75 0.01 -2.39
CA GLY A 30 -20.60 1.39 -1.96
C GLY A 30 -21.76 2.27 -2.38
N HIS A 31 -21.46 3.51 -2.74
CA HIS A 31 -22.43 4.54 -3.06
C HIS A 31 -22.14 5.19 -4.41
N VAL A 32 -23.21 5.66 -5.04
CA VAL A 32 -23.12 6.48 -6.25
C VAL A 32 -22.81 7.92 -5.84
N ASP A 33 -21.74 8.48 -6.36
CA ASP A 33 -21.37 9.89 -6.15
C ASP A 33 -22.07 10.78 -7.18
N ASP A 34 -21.86 10.48 -8.48
CA ASP A 34 -22.31 11.32 -9.57
C ASP A 34 -23.14 10.54 -10.60
N VAL A 35 -24.14 11.20 -11.17
CA VAL A 35 -24.94 10.71 -12.29
C VAL A 35 -25.05 11.81 -13.32
N ASP A 36 -24.43 11.62 -14.49
CA ASP A 36 -24.49 12.52 -15.61
C ASP A 36 -25.32 11.93 -16.74
N GLY A 37 -26.29 12.67 -17.24
CA GLY A 37 -27.11 12.30 -18.36
C GLY A 37 -26.94 13.28 -19.53
N SER A 38 -26.72 12.76 -20.73
CA SER A 38 -26.76 13.55 -21.97
C SER A 38 -27.75 12.98 -22.95
N SER A 39 -28.47 13.85 -23.66
CA SER A 39 -29.41 13.47 -24.71
C SER A 39 -29.24 14.41 -25.89
N GLY A 40 -29.13 13.85 -27.08
CA GLY A 40 -28.93 14.59 -28.32
C GLY A 40 -29.33 13.76 -29.56
N ILE A 41 -29.09 14.31 -30.75
CA ILE A 41 -29.40 13.66 -32.03
C ILE A 41 -28.66 12.32 -32.19
N GLU A 42 -27.47 12.21 -31.59
CA GLU A 42 -26.63 11.00 -31.65
C GLU A 42 -27.05 9.91 -30.65
N GLY A 43 -28.02 10.20 -29.78
CA GLY A 43 -28.52 9.26 -28.78
C GLY A 43 -28.52 9.79 -27.36
N THR A 44 -28.75 8.89 -26.40
CA THR A 44 -28.75 9.18 -24.97
C THR A 44 -27.61 8.39 -24.33
N ALA A 45 -26.79 9.07 -23.51
CA ALA A 45 -25.75 8.45 -22.68
C ALA A 45 -25.98 8.80 -21.21
N VAL A 46 -25.69 7.84 -20.33
CA VAL A 46 -25.71 8.02 -18.89
C VAL A 46 -24.38 7.55 -18.33
N SER A 47 -23.71 8.41 -17.56
CA SER A 47 -22.50 8.08 -16.81
C SER A 47 -22.85 8.04 -15.33
N ILE A 48 -22.42 6.98 -14.64
CA ILE A 48 -22.60 6.79 -13.21
C ILE A 48 -21.22 6.55 -12.61
N VAL A 49 -20.86 7.38 -11.64
CA VAL A 49 -19.60 7.26 -10.89
C VAL A 49 -19.97 6.98 -9.43
N GLY A 50 -19.24 6.08 -8.81
CA GLY A 50 -19.43 5.72 -7.41
C GLY A 50 -18.14 5.19 -6.80
N ARG A 51 -18.11 5.13 -5.47
CA ARG A 51 -16.96 4.66 -4.70
C ARG A 51 -17.39 3.59 -3.69
N SER A 52 -16.39 2.88 -3.15
CA SER A 52 -16.56 1.94 -2.04
C SER A 52 -17.21 2.63 -0.82
N SER A 53 -17.92 1.88 0.02
CA SER A 53 -18.52 2.39 1.27
C SER A 53 -17.50 3.07 2.20
N THR A 54 -16.20 2.77 2.04
CA THR A 54 -15.12 3.39 2.80
C THR A 54 -14.83 4.84 2.39
N CYS A 55 -15.43 5.35 1.31
CA CYS A 55 -15.23 6.72 0.83
C CYS A 55 -15.57 7.77 1.89
N ASP A 56 -16.61 7.54 2.69
CA ASP A 56 -17.02 8.48 3.74
C ASP A 56 -15.95 8.63 4.84
N LEU A 57 -15.18 7.56 5.12
CA LEU A 57 -14.06 7.63 6.05
C LEU A 57 -12.90 8.48 5.51
N ILE A 58 -12.77 8.57 4.18
CA ILE A 58 -11.73 9.36 3.50
C ILE A 58 -12.15 10.84 3.45
N ASP A 59 -13.43 11.11 3.21
CA ASP A 59 -13.94 12.46 3.00
C ASP A 59 -14.32 13.16 4.31
N CYS A 60 -14.79 12.41 5.31
CA CYS A 60 -15.32 12.96 6.54
C CYS A 60 -14.27 13.10 7.64
N MET A 61 -14.54 14.05 8.52
CA MET A 61 -13.80 14.30 9.75
C MET A 61 -14.69 14.00 10.94
N GLU A 62 -14.09 13.52 12.03
CA GLU A 62 -14.80 13.43 13.30
C GLU A 62 -15.16 14.83 13.82
N PRO A 63 -16.38 15.02 14.36
CA PRO A 63 -16.72 16.25 15.04
C PRO A 63 -15.73 16.56 16.15
N ALA A 64 -15.36 17.83 16.30
CA ALA A 64 -14.39 18.30 17.28
C ALA A 64 -14.80 17.88 18.70
N GLY A 65 -14.10 16.94 19.29
CA GLY A 65 -14.40 16.34 20.60
C GLY A 65 -13.48 15.17 20.90
N ALA A 66 -12.29 15.22 20.34
CA ALA A 66 -11.11 14.41 20.65
C ALA A 66 -11.43 12.97 21.13
N HIS A 67 -11.68 12.09 20.19
CA HIS A 67 -11.57 10.66 20.48
C HIS A 67 -10.17 10.37 21.05
N ARG A 68 -10.15 9.85 22.26
CA ARG A 68 -8.94 9.43 22.97
C ARG A 68 -9.10 7.98 23.38
N TRP A 69 -8.12 7.19 23.02
CA TRP A 69 -8.10 5.76 23.35
C TRP A 69 -6.94 5.47 24.30
N ALA A 70 -7.19 4.62 25.27
CA ALA A 70 -6.20 4.10 26.18
C ALA A 70 -6.23 2.58 26.14
N ASN A 71 -5.06 1.95 25.98
CA ASN A 71 -4.90 0.50 25.95
C ASN A 71 -5.84 -0.19 24.92
N THR A 72 -5.97 0.41 23.73
CA THR A 72 -6.87 -0.04 22.65
C THR A 72 -6.06 -0.51 21.44
N THR A 73 -6.49 -1.57 20.79
CA THR A 73 -5.87 -2.07 19.55
C THR A 73 -6.16 -1.14 18.36
N VAL A 74 -5.35 -1.21 17.32
CA VAL A 74 -5.60 -0.45 16.08
C VAL A 74 -6.96 -0.85 15.48
N LEU A 75 -7.33 -2.13 15.55
CA LEU A 75 -8.64 -2.59 15.10
C LEU A 75 -9.77 -1.93 15.91
N GLY A 76 -9.67 -1.90 17.23
CA GLY A 76 -10.68 -1.25 18.07
C GLY A 76 -10.80 0.25 17.85
N ILE A 77 -9.68 0.95 17.58
CA ILE A 77 -9.70 2.36 17.19
C ILE A 77 -10.43 2.55 15.85
N ALA A 78 -10.09 1.75 14.84
CA ALA A 78 -10.70 1.83 13.52
C ALA A 78 -12.20 1.50 13.56
N GLN A 79 -12.59 0.47 14.30
CA GLN A 79 -14.00 0.12 14.51
C GLN A 79 -14.79 1.24 15.15
N SER A 80 -14.26 1.85 16.22
CA SER A 80 -14.95 2.96 16.92
C SER A 80 -15.13 4.20 16.05
N LEU A 81 -14.21 4.44 15.10
CA LEU A 81 -14.31 5.57 14.16
C LEU A 81 -15.26 5.28 12.98
N ALA A 82 -15.32 4.02 12.54
CA ALA A 82 -16.13 3.62 11.40
C ALA A 82 -17.60 3.32 11.76
N GLU A 83 -17.92 3.10 13.04
CA GLU A 83 -19.25 2.71 13.52
C GLU A 83 -20.34 3.69 13.07
N GLY A 84 -20.08 5.00 13.19
CA GLY A 84 -21.03 6.05 12.80
C GLY A 84 -21.32 6.13 11.30
N TYR A 85 -20.48 5.48 10.47
CA TYR A 85 -20.58 5.46 9.00
C TYR A 85 -21.10 4.13 8.46
N GLY A 86 -21.41 3.17 9.34
CA GLY A 86 -21.88 1.85 8.92
C GLY A 86 -20.87 1.01 8.15
N VAL A 87 -19.56 1.35 8.25
CA VAL A 87 -18.47 0.63 7.61
C VAL A 87 -17.92 -0.43 8.57
N GLU A 88 -18.02 -1.69 8.17
CA GLU A 88 -17.40 -2.79 8.90
C GLU A 88 -15.87 -2.71 8.80
N VAL A 89 -15.17 -2.94 9.91
CA VAL A 89 -13.70 -2.98 9.95
C VAL A 89 -13.24 -4.36 10.35
N VAL A 90 -12.39 -4.97 9.52
CA VAL A 90 -11.83 -6.29 9.72
C VAL A 90 -10.30 -6.26 9.67
N ALA A 91 -9.66 -7.28 10.21
CA ALA A 91 -8.22 -7.49 10.08
C ALA A 91 -7.97 -8.92 9.58
N ASP A 92 -7.15 -9.07 8.55
CA ASP A 92 -6.72 -10.36 8.02
C ASP A 92 -5.34 -10.79 8.56
N VAL A 93 -4.77 -9.95 9.43
CA VAL A 93 -3.47 -10.18 10.09
C VAL A 93 -3.55 -9.83 11.57
N ASP A 94 -2.60 -10.30 12.36
CA ASP A 94 -2.42 -9.85 13.74
C ASP A 94 -2.11 -8.34 13.77
N VAL A 95 -2.99 -7.57 14.39
CA VAL A 95 -2.87 -6.10 14.54
C VAL A 95 -1.89 -5.68 15.63
N GLY A 96 -1.34 -6.63 16.37
CA GLY A 96 -0.38 -6.39 17.43
C GLY A 96 -1.00 -5.91 18.75
N ARG A 97 -0.12 -5.52 19.67
CA ARG A 97 -0.52 -5.12 21.04
C ARG A 97 -1.32 -3.82 21.03
N PRO A 98 -2.19 -3.60 22.04
CA PRO A 98 -2.88 -2.33 22.23
C PRO A 98 -1.91 -1.14 22.28
N LEU A 99 -2.35 0.02 21.82
CA LEU A 99 -1.66 1.28 21.97
C LEU A 99 -1.93 1.83 23.38
N PRO A 100 -0.91 2.17 24.18
CA PRO A 100 -1.10 2.65 25.54
C PRO A 100 -1.93 3.93 25.58
N ARG A 101 -1.70 4.84 24.64
CA ARG A 101 -2.45 6.08 24.42
C ARG A 101 -2.43 6.44 22.95
N PHE A 102 -3.58 6.82 22.42
CA PHE A 102 -3.73 7.36 21.08
C PHE A 102 -4.85 8.40 21.08
N ALA A 103 -4.76 9.40 20.24
CA ALA A 103 -5.78 10.43 20.11
C ALA A 103 -5.89 10.89 18.65
N ALA A 104 -7.11 11.16 18.19
CA ALA A 104 -7.33 11.87 16.95
C ALA A 104 -6.79 13.30 17.05
N GLN A 105 -6.27 13.82 15.97
CA GLN A 105 -5.81 15.22 15.90
C GLN A 105 -6.97 16.11 15.41
N PRO A 106 -7.02 17.37 15.82
CA PRO A 106 -7.99 18.31 15.29
C PRO A 106 -7.91 18.39 13.77
N THR A 107 -9.05 18.38 13.09
CA THR A 107 -9.16 18.46 11.63
C THR A 107 -8.59 17.26 10.85
N GLU A 108 -8.18 16.21 11.53
CA GLU A 108 -7.74 14.97 10.87
C GLU A 108 -8.95 14.19 10.35
N ARG A 109 -8.87 13.68 9.12
CA ARG A 109 -9.90 12.81 8.55
C ARG A 109 -9.89 11.46 9.26
N ILE A 110 -11.03 10.77 9.23
CA ILE A 110 -11.15 9.46 9.88
C ILE A 110 -10.11 8.49 9.35
N PHE A 111 -9.98 8.39 8.02
CA PHE A 111 -8.99 7.51 7.39
C PHE A 111 -7.56 7.88 7.79
N GLU A 112 -7.21 9.15 7.85
CA GLU A 112 -5.88 9.62 8.28
C GLU A 112 -5.56 9.21 9.72
N THR A 113 -6.56 9.30 10.61
CA THR A 113 -6.45 8.85 12.00
C THR A 113 -6.20 7.34 12.08
N VAL A 114 -6.97 6.54 11.32
CA VAL A 114 -6.80 5.08 11.24
C VAL A 114 -5.44 4.72 10.64
N GLU A 115 -5.05 5.36 9.54
CA GLU A 115 -3.75 5.13 8.90
C GLU A 115 -2.58 5.46 9.83
N ARG A 116 -2.68 6.55 10.59
CA ARG A 116 -1.66 6.92 11.57
C ARG A 116 -1.55 5.90 12.71
N ALA A 117 -2.69 5.35 13.19
CA ALA A 117 -2.69 4.26 14.16
C ALA A 117 -2.10 2.97 13.56
N ALA A 118 -2.47 2.64 12.32
CA ALA A 118 -2.00 1.46 11.58
C ALA A 118 -0.47 1.49 11.38
N ARG A 119 0.08 2.64 11.02
CA ARG A 119 1.54 2.84 10.88
C ARG A 119 2.33 2.50 12.14
N LEU A 120 1.77 2.73 13.33
CA LEU A 120 2.43 2.37 14.59
C LEU A 120 2.54 0.85 14.80
N ARG A 121 1.84 0.05 14.01
CA ARG A 121 1.84 -1.41 14.04
C ARG A 121 2.28 -2.04 12.71
N SER A 122 2.81 -1.23 11.79
CA SER A 122 3.20 -1.65 10.43
C SER A 122 2.08 -2.34 9.67
N LEU A 123 0.88 -1.83 9.82
CA LEU A 123 -0.29 -2.26 9.08
C LEU A 123 -0.55 -1.34 7.91
N LEU A 124 -1.04 -1.90 6.83
CA LEU A 124 -1.67 -1.20 5.73
C LEU A 124 -3.18 -1.14 5.97
N VAL A 125 -3.80 -0.11 5.45
CA VAL A 125 -5.25 0.08 5.47
C VAL A 125 -5.71 0.07 4.02
N THR A 126 -6.66 -0.78 3.70
CA THR A 126 -7.29 -0.90 2.39
C THR A 126 -8.77 -1.17 2.54
N ASP A 127 -9.49 -1.32 1.46
CA ASP A 127 -10.85 -1.84 1.45
C ASP A 127 -10.96 -3.16 0.70
N ASP A 128 -12.08 -3.83 0.86
CA ASP A 128 -12.41 -5.03 0.10
C ASP A 128 -13.63 -4.82 -0.80
N ALA A 129 -13.94 -5.85 -1.58
CA ALA A 129 -15.05 -5.82 -2.52
C ALA A 129 -16.43 -5.63 -1.87
N ASP A 130 -16.59 -5.96 -0.60
CA ASP A 130 -17.82 -5.79 0.14
C ASP A 130 -17.94 -4.40 0.81
N GLY A 131 -16.94 -3.54 0.61
CA GLY A 131 -16.89 -2.17 1.14
C GLY A 131 -16.48 -2.10 2.60
N ARG A 132 -15.82 -3.15 3.12
CA ARG A 132 -15.26 -3.16 4.48
C ARG A 132 -13.87 -2.54 4.48
N LEU A 133 -13.51 -1.90 5.58
CA LEU A 133 -12.14 -1.43 5.81
C LEU A 133 -11.30 -2.59 6.34
N VAL A 134 -10.16 -2.85 5.71
CA VAL A 134 -9.30 -4.00 6.00
C VAL A 134 -7.95 -3.55 6.52
N LEU A 135 -7.57 -4.02 7.70
CA LEU A 135 -6.21 -3.88 8.23
C LEU A 135 -5.38 -5.10 7.81
N THR A 136 -4.30 -4.86 7.06
CA THR A 136 -3.50 -5.92 6.43
C THR A 136 -2.01 -5.60 6.43
N ARG A 137 -1.20 -6.44 5.79
CA ARG A 137 0.21 -6.19 5.45
C ARG A 137 0.47 -6.44 3.98
N ALA A 138 1.55 -5.86 3.46
CA ALA A 138 1.90 -6.03 2.04
C ALA A 138 2.16 -7.51 1.71
N GLY A 139 1.43 -8.01 0.73
CA GLY A 139 1.62 -9.23 0.00
C GLY A 139 2.07 -10.48 0.75
N SER A 140 1.13 -11.22 1.32
CA SER A 140 1.40 -12.53 1.93
C SER A 140 1.10 -13.72 1.02
N THR A 141 0.39 -13.50 -0.08
CA THR A 141 -0.10 -14.56 -0.98
C THR A 141 0.26 -14.24 -2.42
N THR A 142 0.75 -15.25 -3.14
CA THR A 142 1.15 -15.12 -4.55
C THR A 142 0.04 -15.65 -5.47
N MET A 143 -0.25 -14.89 -6.53
CA MET A 143 -1.12 -15.33 -7.63
C MET A 143 -0.43 -16.44 -8.43
N ARG A 144 -1.20 -17.38 -8.95
CA ARG A 144 -0.67 -18.45 -9.78
C ARG A 144 -0.26 -17.97 -11.15
N GLY A 145 0.83 -18.52 -11.66
CA GLY A 145 1.38 -18.19 -13.00
C GLY A 145 2.24 -16.93 -12.99
N SER A 146 2.69 -16.54 -14.16
CA SER A 146 3.56 -15.39 -14.38
C SER A 146 2.99 -14.51 -15.48
N LEU A 147 3.17 -13.21 -15.37
CA LEU A 147 2.93 -12.25 -16.44
C LEU A 147 4.21 -12.13 -17.27
N ILE A 148 4.14 -12.54 -18.53
CA ILE A 148 5.28 -12.55 -19.45
C ILE A 148 4.96 -11.63 -20.62
N ASP A 149 5.78 -10.60 -20.78
CA ASP A 149 5.64 -9.62 -21.84
C ASP A 149 5.67 -10.27 -23.24
N GLY A 150 4.71 -9.91 -24.10
CA GLY A 150 4.55 -10.48 -25.43
C GLY A 150 3.97 -11.90 -25.48
N GLN A 151 3.63 -12.54 -24.34
CA GLN A 151 3.02 -13.88 -24.32
C GLN A 151 1.57 -13.86 -23.84
N ASN A 152 1.33 -13.37 -22.63
CA ASN A 152 0.00 -13.38 -22.00
C ASN A 152 -0.43 -12.00 -21.50
N THR A 153 0.23 -10.96 -22.00
CA THR A 153 -0.09 -9.57 -21.76
C THR A 153 -0.45 -8.87 -23.07
N ILE A 154 -1.37 -7.91 -23.01
CA ILE A 154 -1.71 -7.05 -24.15
C ILE A 154 -0.65 -5.95 -24.28
N ARG A 155 -0.27 -5.39 -23.16
CA ARG A 155 0.74 -4.33 -23.05
C ARG A 155 1.39 -4.39 -21.68
N MET A 156 2.68 -4.14 -21.64
CA MET A 156 3.42 -3.94 -20.41
C MET A 156 4.21 -2.63 -20.49
N ARG A 157 4.12 -1.81 -19.46
CA ARG A 157 4.87 -0.57 -19.32
C ARG A 157 5.62 -0.61 -18.01
N CYS A 158 6.93 -0.49 -18.06
CA CYS A 158 7.80 -0.38 -16.89
C CYS A 158 8.36 1.03 -16.80
N SER A 159 8.34 1.62 -15.62
CA SER A 159 8.89 2.93 -15.32
C SER A 159 9.86 2.84 -14.17
N TYR A 160 11.06 3.36 -14.39
CA TYR A 160 12.14 3.39 -13.39
C TYR A 160 12.51 4.84 -13.09
N ALA A 161 12.18 5.33 -11.91
CA ALA A 161 12.38 6.72 -11.50
C ALA A 161 13.60 6.84 -10.57
N GLY A 162 14.75 7.25 -11.11
CA GLY A 162 15.98 7.44 -10.33
C GLY A 162 16.02 8.72 -9.49
N SER A 163 15.10 9.69 -9.73
CA SER A 163 15.12 11.01 -9.06
C SER A 163 14.90 10.92 -7.55
N GLY A 164 14.13 9.94 -7.08
CA GLY A 164 13.85 9.71 -5.67
C GLY A 164 14.88 8.83 -4.96
N ARG A 165 15.88 8.28 -5.67
CA ARG A 165 16.89 7.37 -5.12
C ARG A 165 18.17 8.10 -4.77
N TYR A 166 18.84 7.61 -3.73
CA TYR A 166 20.09 8.18 -3.19
C TYR A 166 21.13 7.09 -3.01
N SER A 167 22.40 7.43 -3.30
CA SER A 167 23.51 6.50 -3.09
C SER A 167 23.81 6.25 -1.60
N GLU A 168 23.42 7.21 -0.76
CA GLU A 168 23.58 7.12 0.68
C GLU A 168 22.44 7.86 1.39
N ILE A 169 21.90 7.23 2.41
CA ILE A 169 20.91 7.87 3.31
C ILE A 169 21.48 7.87 4.70
N VAL A 170 21.67 9.07 5.24
CA VAL A 170 22.22 9.32 6.57
C VAL A 170 21.07 9.65 7.51
N CYS A 171 20.86 8.85 8.55
CA CYS A 171 19.91 9.16 9.60
C CYS A 171 20.62 9.81 10.78
N ARG A 172 20.13 10.98 11.19
CA ARG A 172 20.62 11.71 12.37
C ARG A 172 19.55 11.78 13.44
N GLY A 173 19.96 11.59 14.68
CA GLY A 173 19.07 11.67 15.84
C GLY A 173 19.79 12.15 17.09
N GLN A 174 19.06 12.24 18.20
CA GLN A 174 19.59 12.61 19.49
C GLN A 174 19.46 11.43 20.46
N ARG A 175 20.53 11.13 21.19
CA ARG A 175 20.52 10.13 22.26
C ARG A 175 19.75 10.69 23.48
N ALA A 176 19.16 9.80 24.25
CA ALA A 176 18.70 10.17 25.59
C ALA A 176 19.93 10.50 26.46
N THR A 177 19.98 11.68 27.03
CA THR A 177 20.97 12.00 28.06
C THR A 177 20.50 11.43 29.38
N ASP A 178 21.29 10.55 29.97
CA ASP A 178 21.22 10.24 31.39
C ASP A 178 21.98 11.32 32.16
N ALA A 179 21.66 11.53 33.44
CA ALA A 179 22.21 12.61 34.25
C ALA A 179 23.74 12.64 34.39
N GLU A 180 24.43 11.61 33.94
CA GLU A 180 25.88 11.45 33.97
C GLU A 180 26.57 11.69 32.61
N THR A 181 25.81 11.95 31.55
CA THR A 181 26.38 12.12 30.20
C THR A 181 26.64 13.61 29.94
N SER A 182 27.88 13.96 29.57
CA SER A 182 28.22 15.36 29.26
C SER A 182 27.44 15.88 28.06
N ALA A 183 27.18 17.19 28.02
CA ALA A 183 26.45 17.82 26.92
C ALA A 183 27.08 17.60 25.52
N SER A 184 28.38 17.26 25.44
CA SER A 184 29.08 16.88 24.22
C SER A 184 28.76 15.45 23.76
N ASP A 185 28.41 14.54 24.69
CA ASP A 185 28.08 13.14 24.42
C ASP A 185 26.57 12.92 24.23
N ALA A 186 25.76 13.93 24.60
CA ALA A 186 24.39 14.08 24.12
C ALA A 186 24.31 14.28 22.60
N ALA A 187 25.49 14.24 21.99
CA ALA A 187 25.78 14.49 20.60
C ALA A 187 24.99 13.59 19.65
N SER A 188 24.73 14.14 18.50
CA SER A 188 24.05 13.57 17.38
C SER A 188 24.50 12.12 17.11
N VAL A 189 23.55 11.20 17.27
CA VAL A 189 23.69 9.83 16.79
C VAL A 189 23.52 9.86 15.28
N GLU A 190 24.43 9.23 14.57
CA GLU A 190 24.38 9.13 13.11
C GLU A 190 24.64 7.69 12.68
N ALA A 191 23.89 7.26 11.66
CA ALA A 191 24.16 6.02 10.95
C ALA A 191 23.67 6.14 9.50
N SER A 192 24.34 5.46 8.57
CA SER A 192 23.99 5.52 7.15
C SER A 192 23.73 4.15 6.54
N ALA A 193 22.94 4.16 5.46
CA ALA A 193 22.72 3.03 4.57
C ALA A 193 23.09 3.44 3.14
N ALA A 194 23.78 2.55 2.41
CA ALA A 194 24.21 2.79 1.04
C ALA A 194 23.43 1.95 0.03
N ASP A 195 23.02 2.58 -1.08
CA ASP A 195 22.45 1.93 -2.25
C ASP A 195 23.52 1.85 -3.36
N SER A 196 24.15 0.69 -3.50
CA SER A 196 25.23 0.46 -4.46
C SER A 196 24.77 0.51 -5.93
N THR A 197 23.48 0.50 -6.19
CA THR A 197 22.91 0.57 -7.55
C THR A 197 22.80 2.01 -8.05
N VAL A 198 22.99 3.01 -7.18
CA VAL A 198 23.08 4.43 -7.54
C VAL A 198 24.55 4.81 -7.70
N SER A 199 25.05 4.87 -8.93
CA SER A 199 26.47 5.06 -9.24
C SER A 199 27.00 6.47 -8.92
N ARG A 200 26.14 7.51 -9.05
CA ARG A 200 26.55 8.89 -8.76
C ARG A 200 26.32 9.22 -7.29
N ARG A 201 27.16 10.08 -6.72
CA ARG A 201 27.02 10.51 -5.34
C ARG A 201 25.74 11.35 -5.15
N ARG A 202 24.79 10.81 -4.40
CA ARG A 202 23.53 11.47 -3.99
C ARG A 202 23.29 11.11 -2.53
N VAL A 203 23.48 12.06 -1.64
CA VAL A 203 23.31 11.86 -0.20
C VAL A 203 22.01 12.53 0.27
N LEU A 204 21.20 11.80 1.03
CA LEU A 204 20.02 12.32 1.72
C LEU A 204 20.24 12.21 3.22
N THR A 205 20.08 13.33 3.94
CA THR A 205 20.05 13.31 5.40
C THR A 205 18.62 13.34 5.90
N ILE A 206 18.25 12.39 6.76
CA ILE A 206 16.94 12.32 7.41
C ILE A 206 17.10 12.43 8.92
N ARG A 207 16.05 12.88 9.58
CA ARG A 207 16.00 12.95 11.05
C ARG A 207 15.29 11.74 11.61
N ALA A 208 15.85 11.15 12.67
CA ALA A 208 15.16 10.13 13.44
C ALA A 208 14.02 10.75 14.27
N GLU A 209 12.93 10.03 14.41
CA GLU A 209 11.79 10.43 15.23
C GLU A 209 12.07 10.05 16.70
N GLY A 210 12.12 11.07 17.56
CA GLY A 210 12.32 10.88 19.00
C GLY A 210 13.75 10.53 19.43
N ARG A 211 13.87 9.95 20.63
CA ARG A 211 15.14 9.47 21.17
C ARG A 211 15.60 8.21 20.45
N THR A 212 16.84 8.17 20.04
CA THR A 212 17.35 7.11 19.16
C THR A 212 18.75 6.66 19.56
N ASP A 213 19.14 5.49 19.09
CA ASP A 213 20.48 4.94 19.16
C ASP A 213 21.05 4.68 17.74
N PRO A 214 22.34 4.39 17.57
CA PRO A 214 22.93 4.13 16.25
C PRO A 214 22.25 2.99 15.49
N ALA A 215 21.77 1.95 16.19
CA ALA A 215 21.12 0.81 15.58
C ALA A 215 19.73 1.22 15.01
N ALA A 216 18.97 2.02 15.77
CA ALA A 216 17.68 2.56 15.31
C ALA A 216 17.86 3.54 14.14
N CYS A 217 18.89 4.39 14.16
CA CYS A 217 19.24 5.24 13.02
C CYS A 217 19.57 4.41 11.77
N LEU A 218 20.33 3.34 11.92
CA LEU A 218 20.66 2.45 10.80
C LEU A 218 19.42 1.75 10.23
N GLU A 219 18.55 1.24 11.09
CA GLU A 219 17.28 0.64 10.67
C GLU A 219 16.40 1.65 9.92
N ARG A 220 16.33 2.89 10.42
CA ARG A 220 15.56 3.97 9.76
C ARG A 220 16.15 4.34 8.39
N ALA A 221 17.47 4.44 8.29
CA ALA A 221 18.13 4.72 7.02
C ALA A 221 17.92 3.59 6.00
N ARG A 222 18.03 2.33 6.42
CA ARG A 222 17.78 1.15 5.59
C ARG A 222 16.34 1.08 5.11
N TRP A 223 15.39 1.33 6.01
CA TRP A 223 13.98 1.35 5.64
C TRP A 223 13.68 2.44 4.61
N GLU A 224 14.17 3.64 4.79
CA GLU A 224 14.00 4.74 3.84
C GLU A 224 14.60 4.37 2.46
N MET A 225 15.77 3.77 2.45
CA MET A 225 16.43 3.32 1.23
C MET A 225 15.59 2.27 0.48
N LEU A 226 15.10 1.23 1.18
CA LEU A 226 14.28 0.17 0.59
C LEU A 226 12.95 0.69 0.07
N THR A 227 12.29 1.57 0.83
CA THR A 227 11.03 2.18 0.42
C THR A 227 11.20 3.05 -0.83
N ARG A 228 12.29 3.82 -0.92
CA ARG A 228 12.60 4.63 -2.11
C ARG A 228 12.96 3.77 -3.31
N TYR A 229 13.70 2.68 -3.08
CA TYR A 229 13.94 1.67 -4.12
C TYR A 229 12.62 1.10 -4.64
N GLY A 230 11.76 0.61 -3.78
CA GLY A 230 10.46 0.05 -4.16
C GLY A 230 9.58 1.07 -4.91
N ARG A 231 9.49 2.30 -4.43
CA ARG A 231 8.72 3.38 -5.07
C ARG A 231 9.30 3.86 -6.40
N SER A 232 10.56 3.54 -6.68
CA SER A 232 11.22 3.92 -7.94
C SER A 232 10.80 3.07 -9.13
N THR A 233 10.21 1.91 -8.90
CA THR A 233 9.77 0.99 -9.94
C THR A 233 8.24 0.91 -9.96
N ARG A 234 7.66 1.14 -11.12
CA ARG A 234 6.21 0.99 -11.37
C ARG A 234 6.02 0.21 -12.65
N VAL A 235 5.12 -0.76 -12.61
CA VAL A 235 4.79 -1.60 -13.75
C VAL A 235 3.29 -1.58 -13.94
N SER A 236 2.85 -1.25 -15.15
CA SER A 236 1.45 -1.30 -15.56
C SER A 236 1.30 -2.38 -16.63
N VAL A 237 0.38 -3.31 -16.43
CA VAL A 237 0.17 -4.45 -17.32
C VAL A 237 -1.30 -4.56 -17.70
N ASP A 238 -1.58 -4.52 -18.99
CA ASP A 238 -2.90 -4.82 -19.51
C ASP A 238 -2.94 -6.31 -19.90
N VAL A 239 -3.91 -7.03 -19.34
CA VAL A 239 -4.14 -8.45 -19.61
C VAL A 239 -5.53 -8.69 -20.19
N PRO A 240 -5.73 -9.73 -21.03
CA PRO A 240 -7.05 -10.09 -21.52
C PRO A 240 -7.88 -10.73 -20.42
N GLY A 241 -9.18 -10.40 -20.38
CA GLY A 241 -10.12 -10.93 -19.39
C GLY A 241 -9.94 -10.39 -17.99
N TRP A 242 -10.63 -11.00 -17.04
CA TRP A 242 -10.69 -10.56 -15.64
C TRP A 242 -10.07 -11.54 -14.65
N VAL A 243 -9.66 -12.69 -15.15
CA VAL A 243 -9.01 -13.77 -14.37
C VAL A 243 -7.68 -14.14 -14.98
N ASN A 244 -6.78 -14.70 -14.18
CA ASN A 244 -5.54 -15.26 -14.66
C ASN A 244 -5.76 -16.62 -15.35
N ALA A 245 -4.72 -17.23 -15.88
CA ALA A 245 -4.78 -18.53 -16.56
C ALA A 245 -5.25 -19.67 -15.63
N ALA A 246 -5.12 -19.52 -14.31
CA ALA A 246 -5.63 -20.47 -13.32
C ALA A 246 -7.11 -20.22 -12.95
N GLY A 247 -7.75 -19.22 -13.55
CA GLY A 247 -9.14 -18.86 -13.28
C GLY A 247 -9.35 -18.05 -12.01
N GLU A 248 -8.27 -17.50 -11.41
CA GLU A 248 -8.33 -16.66 -10.24
C GLU A 248 -8.59 -15.21 -10.65
N LEU A 249 -9.54 -14.53 -9.98
CA LEU A 249 -9.79 -13.10 -10.17
C LEU A 249 -8.58 -12.28 -9.74
N TRP A 250 -8.20 -11.29 -10.55
CA TRP A 250 -7.14 -10.37 -10.18
C TRP A 250 -7.55 -9.57 -8.94
N THR A 251 -6.68 -9.55 -7.93
CA THR A 251 -6.98 -8.94 -6.62
C THR A 251 -5.77 -8.14 -6.13
N VAL A 252 -6.03 -7.00 -5.52
CA VAL A 252 -5.00 -6.17 -4.88
C VAL A 252 -4.34 -6.90 -3.71
N ASN A 253 -3.17 -6.41 -3.31
CA ASN A 253 -2.36 -6.97 -2.22
C ASN A 253 -1.92 -8.42 -2.43
N ARG A 254 -1.79 -8.88 -3.68
CA ARG A 254 -1.25 -10.18 -4.06
C ARG A 254 0.10 -10.00 -4.74
N LEU A 255 1.00 -10.95 -4.52
CA LEU A 255 2.28 -11.00 -5.22
C LEU A 255 2.09 -11.66 -6.58
N GLN A 256 2.73 -11.11 -7.61
CA GLN A 256 2.69 -11.62 -8.97
C GLN A 256 4.08 -11.61 -9.58
N HIS A 257 4.50 -12.74 -10.14
CA HIS A 257 5.73 -12.81 -10.91
C HIS A 257 5.53 -12.14 -12.28
N VAL A 258 6.44 -11.22 -12.62
CA VAL A 258 6.39 -10.43 -13.88
C VAL A 258 7.73 -10.52 -14.57
N ARG A 259 7.72 -10.78 -15.88
CA ARG A 259 8.91 -10.83 -16.71
C ARG A 259 8.75 -10.02 -17.99
N SER A 260 9.72 -9.16 -18.26
CA SER A 260 9.88 -8.46 -19.54
C SER A 260 11.37 -8.34 -19.86
N ASP A 261 11.79 -9.01 -20.92
CA ASP A 261 13.18 -8.95 -21.37
C ASP A 261 13.50 -7.55 -21.92
N ALA A 262 12.51 -6.89 -22.56
CA ALA A 262 12.65 -5.53 -23.09
C ALA A 262 12.83 -4.48 -22.00
N ALA A 263 12.19 -4.68 -20.83
CA ALA A 263 12.31 -3.79 -19.69
C ALA A 263 13.38 -4.23 -18.67
N LEU A 264 14.11 -5.31 -18.95
CA LEU A 264 15.08 -5.93 -18.03
C LEU A 264 14.46 -6.21 -16.65
N LEU A 265 13.21 -6.67 -16.65
CA LEU A 265 12.44 -6.98 -15.46
C LEU A 265 12.23 -8.49 -15.37
N ASP A 266 12.63 -9.08 -14.26
CA ASP A 266 12.29 -10.45 -13.88
C ASP A 266 12.19 -10.48 -12.34
N GLY A 267 10.96 -10.54 -11.81
CA GLY A 267 10.78 -10.45 -10.36
C GLY A 267 9.34 -10.56 -9.90
N VAL A 268 9.20 -10.64 -8.59
CA VAL A 268 7.89 -10.70 -7.91
C VAL A 268 7.50 -9.31 -7.44
N LEU A 269 6.36 -8.83 -7.92
CA LEU A 269 5.80 -7.52 -7.61
C LEU A 269 4.46 -7.65 -6.88
N LEU A 270 4.11 -6.64 -6.12
CA LEU A 270 2.82 -6.51 -5.45
C LEU A 270 1.82 -5.84 -6.39
N ILE A 271 0.64 -6.43 -6.56
CA ILE A 271 -0.49 -5.80 -7.23
C ILE A 271 -1.06 -4.73 -6.31
N VAL A 272 -0.94 -3.46 -6.72
CA VAL A 272 -1.36 -2.31 -5.92
C VAL A 272 -2.70 -1.72 -6.36
N ALA A 273 -3.05 -1.91 -7.64
CA ALA A 273 -4.36 -1.54 -8.15
C ALA A 273 -4.79 -2.52 -9.27
N VAL A 274 -6.09 -2.72 -9.37
CA VAL A 274 -6.72 -3.55 -10.41
C VAL A 274 -7.86 -2.76 -11.00
N THR A 275 -7.85 -2.58 -12.32
CA THR A 275 -8.94 -1.93 -13.07
C THR A 275 -9.55 -2.92 -14.04
N PHE A 276 -10.80 -3.30 -13.80
CA PHE A 276 -11.56 -4.15 -14.71
C PHE A 276 -12.29 -3.28 -15.74
N SER A 277 -12.10 -3.58 -17.01
CA SER A 277 -12.72 -2.85 -18.11
C SER A 277 -13.53 -3.78 -19.00
N ARG A 278 -14.67 -3.28 -19.48
CA ARG A 278 -15.50 -3.95 -20.48
C ARG A 278 -15.94 -2.94 -21.54
N SER A 279 -15.70 -3.25 -22.77
CA SER A 279 -16.09 -2.44 -23.91
C SER A 279 -16.63 -3.31 -25.04
N THR A 280 -16.97 -2.71 -26.18
CA THR A 280 -17.31 -3.43 -27.42
C THR A 280 -16.15 -4.27 -27.95
N ALA A 281 -14.90 -3.91 -27.62
CA ALA A 281 -13.69 -4.65 -27.99
C ALA A 281 -13.40 -5.85 -27.09
N GLY A 282 -14.18 -6.05 -26.01
CA GLY A 282 -14.01 -7.15 -25.08
C GLY A 282 -13.76 -6.72 -23.64
N THR A 283 -13.18 -7.63 -22.87
CA THR A 283 -12.86 -7.45 -21.45
C THR A 283 -11.36 -7.43 -21.24
N THR A 284 -10.89 -6.47 -20.46
CA THR A 284 -9.47 -6.33 -20.10
C THR A 284 -9.31 -6.03 -18.61
N THR A 285 -8.14 -6.33 -18.08
CA THR A 285 -7.74 -5.90 -16.73
C THR A 285 -6.42 -5.15 -16.84
N THR A 286 -6.37 -3.96 -16.25
CA THR A 286 -5.12 -3.23 -16.03
C THR A 286 -4.66 -3.46 -14.60
N LEU A 287 -3.44 -3.94 -14.46
CA LEU A 287 -2.77 -4.19 -13.17
C LEU A 287 -1.68 -3.15 -12.98
N GLU A 288 -1.70 -2.45 -11.85
CA GLU A 288 -0.58 -1.64 -11.40
C GLU A 288 0.21 -2.44 -10.36
N LEU A 289 1.53 -2.54 -10.58
CA LEU A 289 2.40 -3.34 -9.73
C LEU A 289 3.63 -2.55 -9.30
N GLN A 290 4.06 -2.82 -8.09
CA GLN A 290 5.28 -2.24 -7.51
C GLN A 290 6.02 -3.29 -6.68
N PRO A 291 7.34 -3.14 -6.45
CA PRO A 291 8.05 -3.93 -5.47
C PRO A 291 7.38 -3.84 -4.09
N PRO A 292 7.23 -4.95 -3.36
CA PRO A 292 6.58 -4.94 -2.04
C PRO A 292 7.30 -4.04 -1.01
N GLU A 293 8.58 -3.77 -1.20
CA GLU A 293 9.39 -2.85 -0.38
C GLU A 293 8.85 -1.41 -0.40
N ALA A 294 8.11 -1.01 -1.45
CA ALA A 294 7.45 0.30 -1.51
C ALA A 294 6.45 0.52 -0.37
N PHE A 295 5.92 -0.56 0.18
CA PHE A 295 4.89 -0.60 1.22
C PHE A 295 5.41 -1.12 2.57
N ALA A 296 6.73 -1.35 2.69
CA ALA A 296 7.33 -1.69 3.96
C ALA A 296 7.08 -0.57 4.98
N GLN A 297 6.54 -0.93 6.15
CA GLN A 297 6.28 0.02 7.22
C GLN A 297 7.45 0.04 8.21
N TYR A 298 7.90 1.23 8.60
CA TYR A 298 8.93 1.39 9.61
C TYR A 298 8.33 1.22 11.01
N GLN A 299 8.89 0.29 11.77
CA GLN A 299 8.64 0.21 13.21
C GLN A 299 9.83 0.81 13.95
N PRO A 300 9.68 1.96 14.62
CA PRO A 300 10.73 2.44 15.49
C PRO A 300 10.97 1.36 16.57
N PRO A 301 12.23 0.97 16.80
CA PRO A 301 12.55 -0.03 17.79
C PRO A 301 12.07 0.45 19.16
N THR A 302 11.27 -0.36 19.84
CA THR A 302 10.95 -0.14 21.24
C THR A 302 12.24 -0.39 22.02
N VAL A 303 12.82 0.66 22.58
CA VAL A 303 13.97 0.57 23.48
C VAL A 303 13.57 -0.22 24.72
N LYS A 304 13.73 -1.55 24.66
CA LYS A 304 13.84 -2.42 25.84
C LYS A 304 15.15 -3.16 25.69
N ALA A 305 16.03 -2.98 26.65
CA ALA A 305 17.20 -3.82 26.85
C ALA A 305 16.75 -5.29 26.96
N GLY A 306 17.01 -6.11 25.92
CA GLY A 306 16.69 -7.53 25.89
C GLY A 306 17.06 -8.14 24.56
N LYS A 307 17.81 -9.21 24.58
CA LYS A 307 18.45 -9.96 23.50
C LYS A 307 17.62 -10.03 22.20
N ARG A 308 18.14 -9.49 21.11
CA ARG A 308 17.54 -9.51 19.76
C ARG A 308 17.76 -10.85 19.07
N LYS A 309 16.69 -11.34 18.42
CA LYS A 309 16.80 -12.29 17.31
C LYS A 309 17.09 -11.52 16.01
N PRO A 310 17.84 -12.07 15.06
CA PRO A 310 18.18 -11.36 13.82
C PRO A 310 16.94 -11.04 13.00
N VAL A 311 16.92 -9.86 12.40
CA VAL A 311 15.88 -9.38 11.49
C VAL A 311 15.81 -10.30 10.28
N GLY A 312 14.67 -10.92 10.10
CA GLY A 312 14.46 -12.00 9.17
C GLY A 312 14.46 -11.63 7.70
N TYR A 313 14.81 -12.62 6.93
CA TYR A 313 14.46 -13.04 5.57
C TYR A 313 14.40 -11.97 4.45
N TRP A 314 13.76 -10.82 4.62
CA TRP A 314 13.58 -9.82 3.57
C TRP A 314 14.84 -9.06 3.20
N LEU A 315 15.73 -8.82 4.14
CA LEU A 315 17.01 -8.13 3.90
C LEU A 315 17.97 -9.00 3.08
N THR A 316 17.93 -10.32 3.30
CA THR A 316 18.70 -11.30 2.52
C THR A 316 18.21 -11.44 1.10
N ALA A 317 16.90 -11.35 0.87
CA ALA A 317 16.30 -11.42 -0.47
C ALA A 317 16.65 -10.17 -1.30
N ALA A 318 16.56 -8.97 -0.73
CA ALA A 318 16.92 -7.72 -1.42
C ALA A 318 18.41 -7.64 -1.74
N LEU A 319 19.26 -8.13 -0.84
CA LEU A 319 20.72 -8.20 -1.07
C LEU A 319 21.10 -9.30 -2.08
N ALA A 320 20.35 -10.40 -2.13
CA ALA A 320 20.55 -11.46 -3.12
C ALA A 320 20.12 -11.01 -4.53
N LEU A 321 19.03 -10.25 -4.66
CA LEU A 321 18.58 -9.63 -5.92
C LEU A 321 19.60 -8.59 -6.42
N ALA A 322 20.16 -7.77 -5.53
CA ALA A 322 21.22 -6.81 -5.88
C ALA A 322 22.52 -7.52 -6.31
N ALA A 323 22.83 -8.68 -5.76
CA ALA A 323 23.97 -9.50 -6.16
C ALA A 323 23.76 -10.19 -7.52
N GLN A 324 22.55 -10.63 -7.83
CA GLN A 324 22.20 -11.23 -9.12
C GLN A 324 22.23 -10.21 -10.26
N SER A 325 21.73 -8.97 -10.04
CA SER A 325 21.80 -7.92 -11.05
C SER A 325 23.25 -7.50 -11.36
N LYS A 326 24.15 -7.57 -10.37
CA LYS A 326 25.57 -7.30 -10.57
C LYS A 326 26.29 -8.41 -11.35
N ALA A 327 25.86 -9.67 -11.21
CA ALA A 327 26.41 -10.80 -11.95
C ALA A 327 25.95 -10.82 -13.41
N MET A 328 24.79 -10.25 -13.73
CA MET A 328 24.28 -10.12 -15.12
C MET A 328 24.87 -8.91 -15.85
N ALA A 329 25.31 -7.87 -15.15
CA ALA A 329 25.96 -6.69 -15.76
C ALA A 329 27.46 -6.92 -16.10
N THR A 330 28.02 -8.07 -15.74
CA THR A 330 29.43 -8.44 -15.98
C THR A 330 29.58 -9.58 -17.00
N ARG A 331 28.51 -9.94 -17.67
CA ARG A 331 28.49 -10.79 -18.87
C ARG A 331 27.94 -9.98 -20.06
#